data_b0c3f7800cb63adb512e31eb67c3f9a1
#
_entry.id   b0c3f7800cb63adb512e31eb67c3f9a1
#
_cell.length_a   1.000
_cell.length_b   1.000
_cell.length_c   1.000
_cell.angle_alpha   90.00
_cell.angle_beta   90.00
_cell.angle_gamma   90.00
#
_symmetry.space_group_name_H-M   'P 1'
#
loop_
_entity.id
_entity.type
_entity.pdbx_description
1 polymer ?
#
loop_
_entity_poly.entity_id
_entity_poly.type
_entity_poly.pdbx_seq_one_letter_code
_entity_poly.pdbx_strand_id
1 'polypeptide(L)'
;IQGGNIQLTATDDGINAAGESEESGSPGAPAGKEAAAPLSKDGEGQRPGVPLESGEASNPPERKGGEQENSEGTGSETMPQGRSGGGRGGRGGGPGGMGMGSGRGTGGDSSASNGTISISGGTVVIHASGDGMDANGSLTISGGLVTIVGPTRGDTSILDYDTTAAISGGTFIGTGASGMGQTFGDSEQAVVTLRLEEQAAGTEVSLQDSDGNVLISTAPDQSFSMILFSSPNLTAGETYQVTVGGAVFEVTAQ
;
A
#
# COMPACT_ATOMS: atom_id res chain seq x y z
N ILE A 1 1.97 -19.74 -5.47
CA ILE A 1 1.26 -19.81 -6.78
C ILE A 1 2.18 -20.53 -7.76
N GLN A 2 1.76 -21.67 -8.29
CA GLN A 2 2.57 -22.50 -9.20
C GLN A 2 2.07 -22.49 -10.64
N GLY A 3 0.92 -21.90 -10.90
CA GLY A 3 0.31 -21.85 -12.25
C GLY A 3 -1.12 -21.33 -12.21
N GLY A 4 -1.75 -21.35 -13.38
CA GLY A 4 -3.11 -20.84 -13.57
C GLY A 4 -3.14 -19.38 -14.03
N ASN A 5 -4.34 -18.82 -14.05
CA ASN A 5 -4.58 -17.43 -14.37
C ASN A 5 -5.38 -16.81 -13.19
N ILE A 6 -4.80 -15.83 -12.53
CA ILE A 6 -5.35 -15.18 -11.36
C ILE A 6 -5.49 -13.70 -11.68
N GLN A 7 -6.71 -13.18 -11.51
CA GLN A 7 -7.00 -11.75 -11.53
C GLN A 7 -7.56 -11.33 -10.19
N LEU A 8 -6.96 -10.34 -9.57
CA LEU A 8 -7.35 -9.78 -8.29
C LEU A 8 -7.66 -8.30 -8.44
N THR A 9 -8.75 -7.86 -7.82
CA THR A 9 -9.04 -6.45 -7.62
C THR A 9 -9.34 -6.28 -6.13
N ALA A 10 -8.50 -5.54 -5.44
CA ALA A 10 -8.57 -5.35 -4.01
C ALA A 10 -8.72 -3.87 -3.66
N THR A 11 -9.56 -3.58 -2.66
CA THR A 11 -9.71 -2.25 -2.07
C THR A 11 -8.69 -1.98 -0.97
N ASP A 12 -7.90 -2.96 -0.67
CA ASP A 12 -6.76 -3.00 0.24
C ASP A 12 -5.62 -3.75 -0.46
N ASP A 13 -4.82 -4.55 0.23
CA ASP A 13 -3.69 -5.28 -0.35
C ASP A 13 -4.15 -6.33 -1.36
N GLY A 14 -3.38 -6.49 -2.43
CA GLY A 14 -3.65 -7.45 -3.48
C GLY A 14 -3.43 -8.88 -3.01
N ILE A 15 -2.23 -9.19 -2.54
CA ILE A 15 -1.90 -10.46 -1.89
C ILE A 15 -1.21 -10.13 -0.56
N ASN A 16 -1.80 -10.59 0.54
CA ASN A 16 -1.23 -10.44 1.87
C ASN A 16 -0.88 -11.81 2.43
N ALA A 17 0.34 -11.95 2.93
CA ALA A 17 0.83 -13.11 3.67
C ALA A 17 1.24 -12.66 5.08
N ALA A 18 0.25 -12.58 5.97
CA ALA A 18 0.47 -12.37 7.39
C ALA A 18 1.13 -13.62 7.99
N GLY A 19 2.13 -13.43 8.85
CA GLY A 19 2.69 -14.54 9.62
C GLY A 19 1.71 -15.00 10.69
N GLU A 20 1.84 -16.27 11.09
CA GLU A 20 1.12 -16.75 12.26
C GLU A 20 1.66 -16.03 13.50
N SER A 21 0.83 -15.22 14.14
CA SER A 21 1.09 -14.84 15.53
C SER A 21 1.01 -16.13 16.36
N GLU A 22 2.13 -16.60 16.89
CA GLU A 22 2.13 -17.62 17.93
C GLU A 22 1.19 -17.14 19.04
N GLU A 23 -0.02 -17.70 19.05
CA GLU A 23 -0.92 -17.54 20.18
C GLU A 23 -0.14 -18.05 21.39
N SER A 24 0.37 -17.13 22.20
CA SER A 24 0.99 -17.47 23.47
C SER A 24 -0.08 -18.14 24.32
N GLY A 25 -0.19 -19.45 24.18
CA GLY A 25 -1.06 -20.28 24.96
C GLY A 25 -0.71 -20.09 26.42
N SER A 26 -1.47 -19.25 27.09
CA SER A 26 -1.45 -19.19 28.55
C SER A 26 -1.72 -20.61 29.06
N PRO A 27 -0.84 -21.20 29.87
CA PRO A 27 -1.04 -22.57 30.35
C PRO A 27 -2.35 -22.62 31.12
N GLY A 28 -3.30 -23.38 30.57
CA GLY A 28 -4.63 -23.54 31.09
C GLY A 28 -4.66 -23.91 32.56
N ALA A 29 -5.44 -23.16 33.32
CA ALA A 29 -5.85 -23.56 34.65
C ALA A 29 -6.61 -24.92 34.57
N PRO A 30 -6.41 -25.83 35.50
CA PRO A 30 -6.98 -27.16 35.41
C PRO A 30 -8.50 -27.14 35.52
N ALA A 31 -9.15 -27.88 34.64
CA ALA A 31 -10.58 -28.05 34.58
C ALA A 31 -11.17 -28.46 35.93
N GLY A 32 -11.92 -27.57 36.54
CA GLY A 32 -12.77 -27.88 37.69
C GLY A 32 -14.04 -28.61 37.19
N LYS A 33 -14.30 -29.71 37.86
CA LYS A 33 -15.36 -30.68 37.61
C LYS A 33 -16.74 -30.04 37.55
N GLU A 34 -17.53 -30.53 36.61
CA GLU A 34 -18.99 -30.38 36.50
C GLU A 34 -19.70 -30.62 37.84
N ALA A 35 -20.61 -29.72 38.13
CA ALA A 35 -21.75 -30.00 39.00
C ALA A 35 -23.02 -29.69 38.20
N ALA A 36 -23.71 -30.75 37.83
CA ALA A 36 -25.04 -30.65 37.22
C ALA A 36 -26.06 -30.14 38.25
N ALA A 37 -26.93 -29.22 37.84
CA ALA A 37 -28.13 -28.85 38.56
C ALA A 37 -29.29 -28.66 37.59
N PRO A 38 -30.57 -28.89 38.03
CA PRO A 38 -31.59 -29.48 37.18
C PRO A 38 -32.51 -28.47 36.47
N LEU A 39 -33.18 -28.99 35.44
CA LEU A 39 -34.28 -28.41 34.69
C LEU A 39 -35.42 -27.95 35.60
N SER A 40 -35.88 -26.73 35.40
CA SER A 40 -37.23 -26.31 35.78
C SER A 40 -38.02 -25.88 34.53
N LYS A 41 -39.12 -26.54 34.32
CA LYS A 41 -40.16 -26.23 33.37
C LYS A 41 -41.01 -25.10 33.92
N ASP A 42 -41.74 -24.50 32.98
CA ASP A 42 -43.03 -23.81 33.04
C ASP A 42 -42.98 -22.28 32.90
N GLY A 43 -43.78 -21.82 31.95
CA GLY A 43 -44.28 -20.46 31.86
C GLY A 43 -44.57 -19.96 30.44
N GLU A 44 -45.76 -20.38 29.94
CA GLU A 44 -46.44 -19.78 28.78
C GLU A 44 -46.70 -18.27 28.96
N GLY A 45 -46.67 -17.52 27.84
CA GLY A 45 -47.09 -16.10 27.87
C GLY A 45 -47.02 -15.43 26.49
N GLN A 46 -47.98 -15.77 25.65
CA GLN A 46 -48.73 -14.92 24.70
C GLN A 46 -48.11 -13.67 24.11
N ARG A 47 -48.07 -13.64 22.77
CA ARG A 47 -48.10 -12.46 21.88
C ARG A 47 -49.45 -11.71 21.99
N PRO A 48 -49.50 -10.42 21.62
CA PRO A 48 -49.99 -9.96 20.31
C PRO A 48 -49.13 -8.79 19.77
N GLY A 49 -48.89 -8.60 18.49
CA GLY A 49 -49.78 -8.47 17.39
C GLY A 49 -49.86 -7.03 16.88
N VAL A 50 -49.05 -6.65 15.83
CA VAL A 50 -49.36 -5.83 14.62
C VAL A 50 -49.71 -4.34 14.81
N PRO A 51 -49.62 -3.42 13.81
CA PRO A 51 -49.49 -3.59 12.35
C PRO A 51 -48.40 -2.71 11.66
N LEU A 52 -48.18 -3.02 10.40
CA LEU A 52 -47.57 -2.20 9.35
C LEU A 52 -48.39 -0.93 9.08
N GLU A 53 -47.76 0.20 8.94
CA GLU A 53 -48.26 1.29 8.11
C GLU A 53 -47.18 1.82 7.19
N SER A 54 -47.58 1.89 5.93
CA SER A 54 -46.89 2.49 4.80
C SER A 54 -46.95 4.01 4.89
N GLY A 55 -45.81 4.68 4.70
CA GLY A 55 -45.73 6.13 4.66
C GLY A 55 -44.72 6.58 3.60
N GLU A 56 -45.28 7.26 2.66
CA GLU A 56 -44.78 7.82 1.42
C GLU A 56 -43.52 8.67 1.47
N ALA A 57 -42.90 8.70 0.31
CA ALA A 57 -41.80 9.55 -0.09
C ALA A 57 -42.09 11.07 0.08
N SER A 58 -41.13 11.81 0.53
CA SER A 58 -41.07 13.24 0.32
C SER A 58 -39.63 13.69 0.04
N ASN A 59 -39.43 14.18 -1.20
CA ASN A 59 -38.28 14.90 -1.68
C ASN A 59 -38.05 16.20 -0.89
N PRO A 60 -36.81 16.59 -0.61
CA PRO A 60 -36.50 17.97 -0.26
C PRO A 60 -36.18 18.82 -1.52
N PRO A 61 -36.38 20.14 -1.45
CA PRO A 61 -36.44 21.02 -2.63
C PRO A 61 -35.09 21.54 -3.10
N GLU A 62 -35.07 21.81 -4.41
CA GLU A 62 -34.05 22.57 -5.12
C GLU A 62 -33.83 23.96 -4.50
N ARG A 63 -32.57 24.37 -4.33
CA ARG A 63 -32.20 25.78 -4.18
C ARG A 63 -31.55 26.28 -5.45
N LYS A 64 -32.24 27.20 -6.03
CA LYS A 64 -31.83 28.03 -7.15
C LYS A 64 -30.69 29.00 -6.78
N GLY A 65 -29.89 29.24 -7.76
CA GLY A 65 -28.99 30.25 -8.19
C GLY A 65 -28.73 31.52 -7.34
N GLY A 66 -27.49 31.93 -7.43
CA GLY A 66 -26.97 33.22 -7.05
C GLY A 66 -25.68 33.45 -7.81
N GLU A 67 -25.81 34.07 -8.97
CA GLU A 67 -24.72 34.75 -9.69
C GLU A 67 -24.24 35.91 -8.82
N GLN A 68 -22.94 36.12 -8.74
CA GLN A 68 -22.39 37.45 -8.47
C GLN A 68 -21.03 37.62 -9.16
N GLU A 69 -21.03 38.69 -9.93
CA GLU A 69 -20.00 39.15 -10.85
C GLU A 69 -18.75 39.70 -10.17
N ASN A 70 -17.66 39.59 -10.92
CA ASN A 70 -16.58 40.57 -11.15
C ASN A 70 -16.18 41.55 -10.04
N SER A 71 -14.90 41.55 -9.72
CA SER A 71 -14.13 42.80 -9.80
C SER A 71 -12.64 42.55 -9.96
N GLU A 72 -12.09 43.08 -11.01
CA GLU A 72 -10.68 43.30 -11.27
C GLU A 72 -10.09 44.23 -10.21
N GLY A 73 -8.86 43.94 -9.78
CA GLY A 73 -8.08 44.79 -8.89
C GLY A 73 -6.60 44.58 -9.09
N THR A 74 -6.04 45.29 -10.03
CA THR A 74 -4.60 45.54 -10.19
C THR A 74 -4.05 46.28 -8.99
N GLY A 75 -2.91 45.86 -8.45
CA GLY A 75 -2.18 46.57 -7.39
C GLY A 75 -0.82 45.97 -7.12
N SER A 76 0.17 46.42 -7.85
CA SER A 76 1.60 46.34 -7.52
C SER A 76 1.86 47.17 -6.25
N GLU A 77 2.67 46.65 -5.30
CA GLU A 77 3.70 47.43 -4.62
C GLU A 77 4.53 46.61 -3.59
N THR A 78 5.80 46.55 -3.84
CA THR A 78 7.00 46.78 -3.01
C THR A 78 7.07 46.23 -1.55
N MET A 79 8.15 45.45 -1.34
CA MET A 79 8.76 45.15 -0.03
C MET A 79 9.22 46.42 0.71
N PRO A 80 9.37 46.36 2.03
CA PRO A 80 10.70 46.63 2.57
C PRO A 80 11.22 45.62 3.62
N GLN A 81 12.53 45.51 3.58
CA GLN A 81 13.41 44.88 4.59
C GLN A 81 13.42 45.65 5.90
N GLY A 82 13.64 44.96 7.03
CA GLY A 82 14.03 45.63 8.24
C GLY A 82 14.17 44.72 9.50
N ARG A 83 15.39 44.30 9.80
CA ARG A 83 16.21 44.35 11.03
C ARG A 83 15.74 43.62 12.30
N SER A 84 16.48 42.60 12.67
CA SER A 84 17.48 42.46 13.78
C SER A 84 17.13 43.06 15.18
N GLY A 85 17.21 42.22 16.20
CA GLY A 85 17.30 42.50 17.66
C GLY A 85 16.98 41.19 18.39
N GLY A 86 17.79 40.47 19.06
CA GLY A 86 18.80 40.80 20.08
C GLY A 86 18.13 40.80 21.46
N GLY A 87 18.20 39.70 22.22
CA GLY A 87 17.71 39.67 23.61
C GLY A 87 18.14 38.42 24.37
N ARG A 88 19.21 38.60 25.13
CA ARG A 88 19.79 37.66 26.12
C ARG A 88 18.90 37.59 27.38
N GLY A 89 18.92 36.46 28.08
CA GLY A 89 18.99 36.47 29.51
C GLY A 89 17.91 35.66 30.22
N GLY A 90 18.32 34.76 31.11
CA GLY A 90 17.49 34.25 32.16
C GLY A 90 17.84 32.84 32.63
N ARG A 91 18.86 32.75 33.49
CA ARG A 91 19.12 31.58 34.35
C ARG A 91 18.03 31.50 35.44
N GLY A 92 17.57 30.32 35.72
CA GLY A 92 16.78 30.01 36.89
C GLY A 92 16.73 28.52 37.14
N GLY A 93 17.58 28.06 38.04
CA GLY A 93 17.58 26.69 38.53
C GLY A 93 16.48 26.47 39.55
N GLY A 94 15.97 25.26 39.61
CA GLY A 94 15.14 24.75 40.66
C GLY A 94 15.09 23.23 40.60
N PRO A 95 15.50 22.52 41.67
CA PRO A 95 15.46 21.05 41.68
C PRO A 95 14.16 20.57 42.32
N GLY A 96 13.65 19.48 41.82
CA GLY A 96 12.67 18.67 42.57
C GLY A 96 11.36 18.42 41.86
N GLY A 97 11.17 17.19 41.43
CA GLY A 97 9.91 16.66 40.98
C GLY A 97 10.11 15.23 40.43
N MET A 98 10.11 14.27 41.35
CA MET A 98 9.90 12.88 41.01
C MET A 98 8.52 12.75 40.37
N GLY A 99 8.45 12.53 39.09
CA GLY A 99 7.25 12.25 38.33
C GLY A 99 7.43 10.90 37.65
N MET A 100 6.67 9.99 38.14
CA MET A 100 6.59 8.59 37.72
C MET A 100 6.45 8.41 36.22
N GLY A 101 7.21 7.50 35.70
CA GLY A 101 7.08 6.62 34.62
C GLY A 101 5.87 6.76 33.71
N SER A 102 6.06 7.48 32.63
CA SER A 102 5.39 7.11 31.39
C SER A 102 6.07 5.83 30.94
N GLY A 103 5.40 4.73 31.17
CA GLY A 103 5.71 3.49 30.54
C GLY A 103 5.72 3.73 29.04
N ARG A 104 6.91 3.87 28.48
CA ARG A 104 7.12 3.49 27.10
C ARG A 104 6.69 2.04 27.02
N GLY A 105 5.59 1.80 26.36
CA GLY A 105 5.32 0.50 25.79
C GLY A 105 6.46 0.20 24.83
N THR A 106 7.53 -0.35 25.39
CA THR A 106 8.52 -1.08 24.64
C THR A 106 7.90 -2.41 24.33
N GLY A 107 7.84 -2.71 23.09
CA GLY A 107 7.67 -4.09 22.69
C GLY A 107 6.32 -4.35 22.09
N GLY A 108 6.13 -3.89 20.88
CA GLY A 108 5.85 -4.93 19.92
C GLY A 108 7.07 -5.84 19.93
N ASP A 109 6.96 -7.00 20.52
CA ASP A 109 7.70 -8.17 20.07
C ASP A 109 7.31 -8.25 18.59
N SER A 110 8.16 -7.76 17.73
CA SER A 110 8.15 -8.14 16.34
C SER A 110 8.64 -9.60 16.33
N SER A 111 7.76 -10.49 16.72
CA SER A 111 7.82 -11.85 16.24
C SER A 111 7.89 -11.69 14.74
N ALA A 112 9.04 -11.92 14.15
CA ALA A 112 9.20 -11.90 12.71
C ALA A 112 8.09 -12.79 12.15
N SER A 113 7.04 -12.20 11.63
CA SER A 113 5.95 -12.95 11.07
C SER A 113 6.52 -13.61 9.81
N ASN A 114 6.33 -14.94 9.68
CA ASN A 114 6.95 -15.73 8.63
C ASN A 114 6.08 -15.81 7.38
N GLY A 115 5.25 -14.79 7.13
CA GLY A 115 4.39 -14.73 5.97
C GLY A 115 5.22 -14.75 4.68
N THR A 116 5.05 -15.76 3.84
CA THR A 116 5.82 -15.91 2.60
C THR A 116 4.90 -15.92 1.39
N ILE A 117 5.23 -15.07 0.42
CA ILE A 117 4.63 -15.11 -0.91
C ILE A 117 5.62 -15.80 -1.85
N SER A 118 5.18 -16.86 -2.54
CA SER A 118 5.99 -17.55 -3.54
C SER A 118 5.18 -17.74 -4.84
N ILE A 119 5.75 -17.29 -5.95
CA ILE A 119 5.19 -17.43 -7.30
C ILE A 119 6.23 -18.12 -8.19
N SER A 120 5.89 -19.31 -8.67
CA SER A 120 6.77 -20.09 -9.55
C SER A 120 6.19 -20.32 -10.95
N GLY A 121 5.02 -19.76 -11.25
CA GLY A 121 4.40 -19.90 -12.56
C GLY A 121 2.99 -19.34 -12.63
N GLY A 122 2.42 -19.38 -13.84
CA GLY A 122 1.09 -18.85 -14.13
C GLY A 122 1.08 -17.39 -14.54
N THR A 123 -0.10 -16.83 -14.64
CA THR A 123 -0.33 -15.40 -14.87
C THR A 123 -1.08 -14.81 -13.68
N VAL A 124 -0.52 -13.80 -13.07
CA VAL A 124 -1.10 -13.10 -11.91
C VAL A 124 -1.23 -11.64 -12.26
N VAL A 125 -2.44 -11.12 -12.22
CA VAL A 125 -2.76 -9.70 -12.44
C VAL A 125 -3.43 -9.16 -11.20
N ILE A 126 -2.87 -8.11 -10.63
CA ILE A 126 -3.32 -7.49 -9.39
C ILE A 126 -3.63 -6.02 -9.63
N HIS A 127 -4.82 -5.59 -9.25
CA HIS A 127 -5.20 -4.18 -9.10
C HIS A 127 -5.48 -3.94 -7.62
N ALA A 128 -4.59 -3.22 -6.94
CA ALA A 128 -4.67 -2.99 -5.51
C ALA A 128 -4.80 -1.50 -5.18
N SER A 129 -5.54 -1.19 -4.10
CA SER A 129 -5.57 0.17 -3.52
C SER A 129 -4.66 0.29 -2.30
N GLY A 130 -4.39 -0.82 -1.61
CA GLY A 130 -3.31 -1.03 -0.64
C GLY A 130 -2.06 -1.54 -1.33
N ASP A 131 -1.21 -2.28 -0.64
CA ASP A 131 0.00 -2.85 -1.23
C ASP A 131 -0.32 -3.88 -2.32
N GLY A 132 0.49 -3.92 -3.37
CA GLY A 132 0.33 -4.90 -4.43
C GLY A 132 0.54 -6.32 -3.91
N MET A 133 1.66 -6.54 -3.26
CA MET A 133 1.99 -7.76 -2.50
C MET A 133 2.59 -7.35 -1.16
N ASP A 134 1.97 -7.80 -0.08
CA ASP A 134 2.43 -7.61 1.30
C ASP A 134 2.84 -8.96 1.90
N ALA A 135 4.12 -9.13 2.20
CA ALA A 135 4.67 -10.31 2.84
C ALA A 135 5.33 -9.93 4.15
N ASN A 136 4.67 -10.22 5.28
CA ASN A 136 5.29 -10.04 6.59
C ASN A 136 6.54 -10.94 6.81
N GLY A 137 7.20 -11.33 5.77
CA GLY A 137 8.40 -12.14 5.71
C GLY A 137 9.06 -12.00 4.36
N SER A 138 9.02 -13.04 3.53
CA SER A 138 9.75 -13.08 2.27
C SER A 138 8.84 -13.18 1.05
N LEU A 139 9.24 -12.52 -0.03
CA LEU A 139 8.59 -12.59 -1.33
C LEU A 139 9.56 -13.20 -2.35
N THR A 140 9.16 -14.24 -3.07
CA THR A 140 9.97 -14.88 -4.10
C THR A 140 9.18 -15.09 -5.38
N ILE A 141 9.78 -14.72 -6.52
CA ILE A 141 9.24 -14.99 -7.86
C ILE A 141 10.29 -15.75 -8.64
N SER A 142 9.98 -16.99 -9.03
CA SER A 142 10.87 -17.85 -9.82
C SER A 142 10.30 -18.20 -11.19
N GLY A 143 9.13 -17.66 -11.56
CA GLY A 143 8.51 -17.89 -12.85
C GLY A 143 7.14 -17.27 -12.98
N GLY A 144 6.59 -17.31 -14.19
CA GLY A 144 5.28 -16.78 -14.53
C GLY A 144 5.29 -15.35 -15.05
N LEU A 145 4.11 -14.80 -15.24
CA LEU A 145 3.88 -13.38 -15.56
C LEU A 145 3.12 -12.75 -14.41
N VAL A 146 3.72 -11.76 -13.77
CA VAL A 146 3.13 -11.03 -12.66
C VAL A 146 2.96 -9.58 -13.07
N THR A 147 1.75 -9.07 -13.02
CA THR A 147 1.44 -7.67 -13.29
C THR A 147 0.74 -7.06 -12.08
N ILE A 148 1.26 -5.94 -11.59
CA ILE A 148 0.66 -5.17 -10.49
C ILE A 148 0.38 -3.77 -10.98
N VAL A 149 -0.86 -3.34 -10.80
CA VAL A 149 -1.32 -1.97 -11.05
C VAL A 149 -1.84 -1.40 -9.74
N GLY A 150 -1.23 -0.34 -9.28
CA GLY A 150 -1.42 0.25 -7.96
C GLY A 150 -0.31 -0.14 -6.98
N PRO A 151 -0.34 0.44 -5.79
CA PRO A 151 -1.30 1.45 -5.31
C PRO A 151 -1.10 2.83 -5.95
N THR A 152 -2.06 3.73 -5.69
CA THR A 152 -1.95 5.13 -6.09
C THR A 152 -1.63 6.06 -4.90
N ARG A 153 -1.65 5.54 -3.68
CA ARG A 153 -1.40 6.27 -2.44
C ARG A 153 0.06 6.17 -2.03
N GLY A 154 0.63 7.27 -1.54
CA GLY A 154 2.04 7.34 -1.17
C GLY A 154 2.41 6.64 0.15
N ASP A 155 1.44 6.11 0.89
CA ASP A 155 1.62 5.32 2.12
C ASP A 155 1.57 3.80 1.88
N THR A 156 1.56 3.39 0.63
CA THR A 156 1.52 2.00 0.17
C THR A 156 2.53 1.77 -0.97
N SER A 157 2.78 0.53 -1.35
CA SER A 157 3.81 0.16 -2.32
C SER A 157 3.40 -0.97 -3.28
N ILE A 158 4.12 -1.09 -4.40
CA ILE A 158 3.96 -2.23 -5.33
C ILE A 158 4.30 -3.53 -4.61
N LEU A 159 5.38 -3.50 -3.82
CA LEU A 159 5.85 -4.59 -2.98
C LEU A 159 6.08 -4.06 -1.57
N ASP A 160 5.55 -4.75 -0.57
CA ASP A 160 5.90 -4.59 0.83
C ASP A 160 6.38 -5.94 1.40
N TYR A 161 7.50 -5.93 2.13
CA TYR A 161 8.04 -7.14 2.72
C TYR A 161 8.96 -6.81 3.90
N ASP A 162 8.93 -7.67 4.91
CA ASP A 162 9.73 -7.47 6.13
C ASP A 162 11.17 -7.97 6.01
N THR A 163 11.40 -9.04 5.23
CA THR A 163 12.71 -9.71 5.22
C THR A 163 13.42 -9.57 3.88
N THR A 164 12.92 -10.16 2.81
CA THR A 164 13.52 -10.12 1.48
C THR A 164 12.47 -10.20 0.38
N ALA A 165 12.75 -9.55 -0.75
CA ALA A 165 12.07 -9.86 -2.01
C ALA A 165 13.11 -10.22 -3.07
N ALA A 166 12.93 -11.34 -3.74
CA ALA A 166 13.83 -11.82 -4.76
C ALA A 166 13.08 -12.32 -6.01
N ILE A 167 13.66 -12.04 -7.18
CA ILE A 167 13.19 -12.59 -8.44
C ILE A 167 14.33 -13.33 -9.14
N SER A 168 14.07 -14.57 -9.53
CA SER A 168 15.04 -15.44 -10.24
C SER A 168 14.51 -15.94 -11.59
N GLY A 169 13.27 -15.61 -11.94
CA GLY A 169 12.65 -16.02 -13.20
C GLY A 169 11.28 -15.42 -13.41
N GLY A 170 10.76 -15.53 -14.63
CA GLY A 170 9.48 -14.95 -15.00
C GLY A 170 9.57 -13.49 -15.43
N THR A 171 8.40 -12.87 -15.67
CA THR A 171 8.29 -11.47 -16.03
C THR A 171 7.47 -10.75 -14.97
N PHE A 172 8.00 -9.66 -14.45
CA PHE A 172 7.34 -8.79 -13.47
C PHE A 172 7.12 -7.40 -14.06
N ILE A 173 5.91 -6.91 -13.95
CA ILE A 173 5.48 -5.59 -14.41
C ILE A 173 4.74 -4.93 -13.25
N GLY A 174 5.37 -3.99 -12.57
CA GLY A 174 4.78 -3.25 -11.46
C GLY A 174 4.70 -1.76 -11.77
N THR A 175 3.54 -1.16 -11.54
CA THR A 175 3.32 0.28 -11.59
C THR A 175 2.51 0.71 -10.39
N GLY A 176 2.91 1.79 -9.71
CA GLY A 176 2.23 2.24 -8.51
C GLY A 176 2.81 3.54 -7.95
N ALA A 177 2.48 3.86 -6.70
CA ALA A 177 3.01 5.00 -5.99
C ALA A 177 4.49 4.79 -5.62
N SER A 178 5.27 5.87 -5.62
CA SER A 178 6.71 5.84 -5.31
C SER A 178 7.02 6.05 -3.82
N GLY A 179 6.04 6.43 -3.00
CA GLY A 179 6.25 6.91 -1.63
C GLY A 179 7.03 5.93 -0.75
N MET A 180 6.43 4.79 -0.39
CA MET A 180 7.07 3.73 0.38
C MET A 180 7.61 2.60 -0.51
N GLY A 181 7.68 2.83 -1.83
CA GLY A 181 8.00 1.81 -2.82
C GLY A 181 9.31 1.08 -2.52
N GLN A 182 9.20 -0.23 -2.33
CA GLN A 182 10.30 -1.18 -2.25
C GLN A 182 10.60 -1.77 -3.64
N THR A 183 11.77 -2.36 -3.79
CA THR A 183 12.19 -3.07 -5.01
C THR A 183 12.70 -4.45 -4.63
N PHE A 184 12.90 -5.31 -5.61
CA PHE A 184 13.59 -6.57 -5.36
C PHE A 184 15.03 -6.30 -4.90
N GLY A 185 15.42 -6.99 -3.84
CA GLY A 185 16.78 -6.93 -3.27
C GLY A 185 17.74 -7.89 -3.97
N ASP A 186 18.19 -8.92 -3.25
CA ASP A 186 19.18 -9.90 -3.74
C ASP A 186 18.55 -10.83 -4.79
N SER A 187 18.44 -10.37 -6.03
CA SER A 187 17.83 -11.09 -7.14
C SER A 187 18.86 -11.62 -8.12
N GLU A 188 18.65 -12.84 -8.60
CA GLU A 188 19.45 -13.44 -9.68
C GLU A 188 19.08 -12.87 -11.06
N GLN A 189 17.85 -12.36 -11.19
CA GLN A 189 17.34 -11.75 -12.41
C GLN A 189 17.40 -10.22 -12.28
N ALA A 190 17.84 -9.56 -13.35
CA ALA A 190 17.99 -8.11 -13.38
C ALA A 190 16.64 -7.37 -13.22
N VAL A 191 16.68 -6.23 -12.55
CA VAL A 191 15.53 -5.40 -12.22
C VAL A 191 15.76 -3.97 -12.70
N VAL A 192 14.77 -3.38 -13.34
CA VAL A 192 14.71 -1.96 -13.69
C VAL A 192 13.73 -1.26 -12.78
N THR A 193 14.19 -0.24 -12.08
CA THR A 193 13.36 0.61 -11.21
C THR A 193 13.45 2.05 -11.69
N LEU A 194 12.29 2.67 -11.95
CA LEU A 194 12.21 4.09 -12.29
C LEU A 194 11.19 4.79 -11.37
N ARG A 195 11.61 5.87 -10.71
CA ARG A 195 10.75 6.79 -9.96
C ARG A 195 10.65 8.10 -10.72
N LEU A 196 9.45 8.64 -10.81
CA LEU A 196 9.13 9.80 -11.63
C LEU A 196 7.99 10.61 -10.99
N GLU A 197 7.70 11.77 -11.56
CA GLU A 197 6.49 12.51 -11.22
C GLU A 197 5.25 11.69 -11.58
N GLU A 198 4.13 11.94 -10.90
CA GLU A 198 2.90 11.20 -11.12
C GLU A 198 2.45 11.25 -12.58
N GLN A 199 2.17 10.10 -13.14
CA GLN A 199 1.64 9.89 -14.47
C GLN A 199 0.15 9.54 -14.40
N ALA A 200 -0.62 9.99 -15.37
CA ALA A 200 -2.04 9.67 -15.45
C ALA A 200 -2.28 8.21 -15.82
N ALA A 201 -3.43 7.69 -15.42
CA ALA A 201 -3.93 6.41 -15.89
C ALA A 201 -3.97 6.36 -17.43
N GLY A 202 -3.62 5.21 -18.01
CA GLY A 202 -3.56 5.01 -19.46
C GLY A 202 -2.29 5.56 -20.12
N THR A 203 -1.36 6.14 -19.36
CA THR A 203 -0.06 6.54 -19.92
C THR A 203 0.72 5.31 -20.37
N GLU A 204 1.10 5.28 -21.64
CA GLU A 204 1.88 4.17 -22.20
C GLU A 204 3.29 4.16 -21.62
N VAL A 205 3.74 2.97 -21.24
CA VAL A 205 5.09 2.69 -20.74
C VAL A 205 5.70 1.58 -21.57
N SER A 206 6.92 1.75 -22.05
CA SER A 206 7.68 0.69 -22.69
C SER A 206 9.13 0.67 -22.21
N LEU A 207 9.68 -0.54 -22.10
CA LEU A 207 11.09 -0.81 -21.85
C LEU A 207 11.72 -1.34 -23.11
N GLN A 208 12.83 -0.72 -23.55
CA GLN A 208 13.54 -1.07 -24.77
C GLN A 208 15.02 -1.35 -24.48
N ASP A 209 15.59 -2.27 -25.23
CA ASP A 209 17.03 -2.52 -25.24
C ASP A 209 17.80 -1.46 -26.07
N SER A 210 19.12 -1.58 -26.14
CA SER A 210 20.00 -0.70 -26.92
C SER A 210 19.75 -0.74 -28.42
N ASP A 211 19.15 -1.82 -28.92
CA ASP A 211 18.82 -2.01 -30.34
C ASP A 211 17.42 -1.46 -30.69
N GLY A 212 16.68 -0.97 -29.69
CA GLY A 212 15.32 -0.44 -29.80
C GLY A 212 14.23 -1.50 -29.81
N ASN A 213 14.55 -2.77 -29.46
CA ASN A 213 13.52 -3.78 -29.32
C ASN A 213 12.73 -3.56 -28.04
N VAL A 214 11.41 -3.59 -28.15
CA VAL A 214 10.51 -3.50 -26.99
C VAL A 214 10.50 -4.82 -26.23
N LEU A 215 10.96 -4.80 -25.00
CA LEU A 215 11.00 -5.95 -24.10
C LEU A 215 9.74 -6.06 -23.25
N ILE A 216 9.22 -4.92 -22.78
CA ILE A 216 8.00 -4.81 -21.96
C ILE A 216 7.21 -3.61 -22.48
N SER A 217 5.88 -3.75 -22.54
CA SER A 217 4.95 -2.65 -22.83
C SER A 217 3.70 -2.80 -21.98
N THR A 218 3.24 -1.71 -21.39
CA THR A 218 2.02 -1.64 -20.56
C THR A 218 1.40 -0.25 -20.64
N ALA A 219 0.11 -0.17 -20.32
CA ALA A 219 -0.60 1.09 -20.11
C ALA A 219 -1.51 0.90 -18.88
N PRO A 220 -1.00 1.16 -17.66
CA PRO A 220 -1.74 0.94 -16.44
C PRO A 220 -2.99 1.81 -16.37
N ASP A 221 -4.09 1.24 -15.89
CA ASP A 221 -5.38 1.93 -15.76
C ASP A 221 -5.53 2.74 -14.47
N GLN A 222 -4.46 2.84 -13.67
CA GLN A 222 -4.32 3.71 -12.51
C GLN A 222 -3.15 4.68 -12.69
N SER A 223 -3.16 5.81 -11.97
CA SER A 223 -2.02 6.73 -11.93
C SER A 223 -0.82 6.06 -11.23
N PHE A 224 0.39 6.47 -11.59
CA PHE A 224 1.60 5.88 -11.03
C PHE A 224 2.74 6.90 -11.01
N SER A 225 3.68 6.69 -10.10
CA SER A 225 4.95 7.44 -9.98
C SER A 225 6.17 6.52 -9.79
N MET A 226 5.95 5.20 -9.84
CA MET A 226 7.00 4.19 -9.81
C MET A 226 6.72 3.10 -10.83
N ILE A 227 7.78 2.66 -11.48
CA ILE A 227 7.80 1.53 -12.42
C ILE A 227 8.84 0.54 -11.90
N LEU A 228 8.46 -0.73 -11.85
CA LEU A 228 9.33 -1.84 -11.44
C LEU A 228 9.18 -2.96 -12.46
N PHE A 229 10.22 -3.22 -13.23
CA PHE A 229 10.25 -4.24 -14.27
C PHE A 229 11.36 -5.25 -14.03
N SER A 230 11.06 -6.51 -14.32
CA SER A 230 12.05 -7.57 -14.38
C SER A 230 11.65 -8.59 -15.44
N SER A 231 12.62 -9.12 -16.16
CA SER A 231 12.42 -10.08 -17.23
C SER A 231 13.70 -10.90 -17.44
N PRO A 232 13.61 -12.17 -17.87
CA PRO A 232 14.78 -12.96 -18.27
C PRO A 232 15.62 -12.35 -19.40
N ASN A 233 15.07 -11.37 -20.11
CA ASN A 233 15.75 -10.65 -21.19
C ASN A 233 16.57 -9.44 -20.70
N LEU A 234 16.56 -9.17 -19.41
CA LEU A 234 17.36 -8.11 -18.81
C LEU A 234 18.70 -8.65 -18.31
N THR A 235 19.74 -7.85 -18.46
CA THR A 235 21.09 -8.14 -17.95
C THR A 235 21.48 -7.07 -16.95
N ALA A 236 21.92 -7.47 -15.78
CA ALA A 236 22.39 -6.55 -14.74
C ALA A 236 23.60 -5.74 -15.25
N GLY A 237 23.60 -4.47 -14.99
CA GLY A 237 24.62 -3.52 -15.44
C GLY A 237 24.41 -2.94 -16.85
N GLU A 238 23.48 -3.50 -17.64
CA GLU A 238 23.12 -2.94 -18.94
C GLU A 238 22.14 -1.77 -18.79
N THR A 239 22.21 -0.84 -19.75
CA THR A 239 21.34 0.34 -19.79
C THR A 239 20.20 0.12 -20.78
N TYR A 240 19.00 0.43 -20.33
CA TYR A 240 17.74 0.31 -21.06
C TYR A 240 17.07 1.67 -21.19
N GLN A 241 16.22 1.81 -22.19
CA GLN A 241 15.36 2.99 -22.34
C GLN A 241 13.95 2.69 -21.86
N VAL A 242 13.48 3.48 -20.90
CA VAL A 242 12.07 3.47 -20.46
C VAL A 242 11.38 4.68 -21.07
N THR A 243 10.40 4.45 -21.92
CA THR A 243 9.56 5.51 -22.49
C THR A 243 8.26 5.60 -21.71
N VAL A 244 7.90 6.78 -21.22
CA VAL A 244 6.68 7.05 -20.45
C VAL A 244 5.97 8.23 -21.07
N GLY A 245 4.80 8.02 -21.66
CA GLY A 245 4.02 9.09 -22.29
C GLY A 245 4.80 9.89 -23.35
N GLY A 246 5.81 9.26 -23.99
CA GLY A 246 6.70 9.90 -24.95
C GLY A 246 7.98 10.51 -24.37
N ALA A 247 8.11 10.64 -23.07
CA ALA A 247 9.38 10.99 -22.42
C ALA A 247 10.28 9.74 -22.32
N VAL A 248 11.58 9.89 -22.58
CA VAL A 248 12.57 8.79 -22.57
C VAL A 248 13.52 8.95 -21.40
N PHE A 249 13.72 7.87 -20.65
CA PHE A 249 14.60 7.78 -19.51
C PHE A 249 15.62 6.65 -19.74
N GLU A 250 16.88 6.89 -19.46
CA GLU A 250 17.91 5.85 -19.42
C GLU A 250 18.02 5.28 -18.00
N VAL A 251 17.89 3.97 -17.88
CA VAL A 251 17.92 3.26 -16.59
C VAL A 251 18.86 2.07 -16.69
N THR A 252 19.76 1.94 -15.71
CA THR A 252 20.63 0.77 -15.61
C THR A 252 19.92 -0.30 -14.77
N ALA A 253 19.84 -1.52 -15.31
CA ALA A 253 19.31 -2.67 -14.59
C ALA A 253 20.27 -3.10 -13.48
N GLN A 254 19.73 -3.42 -12.33
CA GLN A 254 20.47 -3.85 -11.13
C GLN A 254 20.36 -5.34 -10.92
#